data_933dcc03df0b7611ccf6044cdb9656fb
#
_entry.id   933dcc03df0b7611ccf6044cdb9656fb
#
_cell.length_a   1.000
_cell.length_b   1.000
_cell.length_c   1.000
_cell.angle_alpha   90.00
_cell.angle_beta   90.00
_cell.angle_gamma   90.00
#
_symmetry.space_group_name_H-M   'P 1'
#
loop_
_entity.id
_entity.type
_entity.pdbx_description
1 polymer ?
#
loop_
_entity_poly.entity_id
_entity_poly.type
_entity_poly.pdbx_seq_one_letter_code
_entity_poly.pdbx_strand_id
1 'polypeptide(L)'
;MSAEADRRYLTGALALIVGFMAVEVVVGFIARSLALISDAGHMLTDAVAIVFALIAMRIAARPPQGGFTYGLKRAEIISAQINGITLLLLAAYFTYEGVRRLIVPPEVEGRYVVVTGLAGIVVNLAATWLLSRANRSSLNVEGAYQHILNDLFAFIATTIAGAVIWLTGWARADAIAALVVAVLMLTAGWGLVRDASRVFMEAAPANMNPAEIGARTAALEHVVEVHDLHIWEVTSGYAALSAHILVASGADCHTVRLAAERIFHDTYGIEHTTLQVDHAPPQLLTIGGTDTHCAAPHGPTHRSPPHENSTIPATPPAGHTDPGDQSDAAHLSQSPE
;
A
#
# COMPACT_ATOMS: atom_id res chain seq x y z
N MET A 1 16.01 -7.01 7.64
CA MET A 1 17.04 -6.05 8.17
C MET A 1 16.46 -5.41 9.41
N SER A 2 17.26 -5.06 10.43
CA SER A 2 16.74 -4.48 11.66
C SER A 2 16.39 -2.99 11.47
N ALA A 3 15.34 -2.49 12.13
CA ALA A 3 14.96 -1.07 12.15
C ALA A 3 16.12 -0.12 12.56
N GLU A 4 17.11 -0.67 13.26
CA GLU A 4 18.32 0.04 13.68
C GLU A 4 19.30 0.26 12.52
N ALA A 5 19.38 -0.69 11.57
CA ALA A 5 20.17 -0.53 10.36
C ALA A 5 19.54 0.55 9.44
N ASP A 6 18.23 0.54 9.30
CA ASP A 6 17.50 1.52 8.47
C ASP A 6 17.69 2.94 9.01
N ARG A 7 17.63 3.11 10.34
CA ARG A 7 17.95 4.39 11.00
C ARG A 7 19.37 4.87 10.72
N ARG A 8 20.36 3.97 10.68
CA ARG A 8 21.77 4.34 10.39
C ARG A 8 21.91 4.86 8.96
N TYR A 9 21.27 4.22 7.99
CA TYR A 9 21.30 4.67 6.59
C TYR A 9 20.62 6.02 6.41
N LEU A 10 19.43 6.23 6.98
CA LEU A 10 18.73 7.52 6.97
C LEU A 10 19.55 8.63 7.67
N THR A 11 20.15 8.33 8.82
CA THR A 11 21.01 9.30 9.53
C THR A 11 22.27 9.63 8.73
N GLY A 12 22.86 8.64 8.05
CA GLY A 12 24.02 8.86 7.17
C GLY A 12 23.66 9.76 5.98
N ALA A 13 22.53 9.52 5.32
CA ALA A 13 22.04 10.36 4.24
C ALA A 13 21.75 11.80 4.72
N LEU A 14 21.09 11.94 5.88
CA LEU A 14 20.84 13.24 6.50
C LEU A 14 22.13 14.01 6.78
N ALA A 15 23.13 13.34 7.38
CA ALA A 15 24.41 13.98 7.68
C ALA A 15 25.13 14.45 6.42
N LEU A 16 25.04 13.69 5.32
CA LEU A 16 25.63 14.02 4.03
C LEU A 16 24.95 15.26 3.42
N ILE A 17 23.61 15.30 3.40
CA ILE A 17 22.81 16.39 2.87
C ILE A 17 23.02 17.67 3.68
N VAL A 18 22.93 17.59 5.02
CA VAL A 18 23.14 18.74 5.90
C VAL A 18 24.58 19.27 5.81
N GLY A 19 25.57 18.36 5.70
CA GLY A 19 26.97 18.74 5.50
C GLY A 19 27.19 19.52 4.21
N PHE A 20 26.62 19.06 3.10
CA PHE A 20 26.71 19.73 1.81
C PHE A 20 25.95 21.07 1.82
N MET A 21 24.73 21.09 2.35
CA MET A 21 23.95 22.33 2.55
C MET A 21 24.75 23.39 3.34
N ALA A 22 25.45 23.00 4.40
CA ALA A 22 26.26 23.92 5.18
C ALA A 22 27.42 24.52 4.35
N VAL A 23 28.07 23.70 3.50
CA VAL A 23 29.09 24.17 2.56
C VAL A 23 28.50 25.15 1.57
N GLU A 24 27.35 24.88 0.98
CA GLU A 24 26.66 25.75 0.04
C GLU A 24 26.28 27.10 0.65
N VAL A 25 25.75 27.09 1.87
CA VAL A 25 25.44 28.31 2.62
C VAL A 25 26.68 29.14 2.81
N VAL A 26 27.79 28.57 3.30
CA VAL A 26 29.05 29.31 3.53
C VAL A 26 29.61 29.86 2.24
N VAL A 27 29.69 29.04 1.20
CA VAL A 27 30.22 29.47 -0.12
C VAL A 27 29.28 30.50 -0.76
N GLY A 28 27.95 30.31 -0.64
CA GLY A 28 26.95 31.25 -1.14
C GLY A 28 27.06 32.64 -0.50
N PHE A 29 27.29 32.73 0.81
CA PHE A 29 27.55 34.01 1.48
C PHE A 29 28.87 34.65 1.06
N ILE A 30 29.95 33.88 0.96
CA ILE A 30 31.28 34.41 0.53
C ILE A 30 31.22 34.88 -0.91
N ALA A 31 30.62 34.08 -1.80
CA ALA A 31 30.47 34.39 -3.22
C ALA A 31 29.33 35.38 -3.52
N ARG A 32 28.52 35.76 -2.51
CA ARG A 32 27.30 36.58 -2.68
C ARG A 32 26.35 35.99 -3.74
N SER A 33 26.31 34.66 -3.85
CA SER A 33 25.52 33.93 -4.84
C SER A 33 24.16 33.59 -4.30
N LEU A 34 23.12 34.25 -4.82
CA LEU A 34 21.73 33.96 -4.46
C LEU A 34 21.32 32.57 -4.93
N ALA A 35 21.91 32.05 -6.01
CA ALA A 35 21.65 30.73 -6.54
C ALA A 35 22.06 29.62 -5.55
N LEU A 36 23.27 29.70 -4.96
CA LEU A 36 23.74 28.74 -3.96
C LEU A 36 22.90 28.80 -2.67
N ILE A 37 22.46 30.00 -2.26
CA ILE A 37 21.56 30.11 -1.08
C ILE A 37 20.18 29.51 -1.37
N SER A 38 19.68 29.67 -2.60
CA SER A 38 18.42 29.05 -3.03
C SER A 38 18.53 27.51 -3.07
N ASP A 39 19.65 26.98 -3.57
CA ASP A 39 19.93 25.54 -3.61
C ASP A 39 20.00 24.94 -2.20
N ALA A 40 20.71 25.61 -1.29
CA ALA A 40 20.71 25.23 0.14
C ALA A 40 19.30 25.23 0.75
N GLY A 41 18.38 26.09 0.28
CA GLY A 41 16.97 26.08 0.66
C GLY A 41 16.23 24.81 0.20
N HIS A 42 16.53 24.28 -0.98
CA HIS A 42 16.00 22.99 -1.44
C HIS A 42 16.52 21.85 -0.57
N MET A 43 17.82 21.80 -0.33
CA MET A 43 18.42 20.77 0.53
C MET A 43 17.90 20.79 1.97
N LEU A 44 17.46 21.94 2.46
CA LEU A 44 16.76 22.00 3.76
C LEU A 44 15.43 21.23 3.73
N THR A 45 14.69 21.29 2.63
CA THR A 45 13.44 20.54 2.46
C THR A 45 13.71 19.02 2.47
N ASP A 46 14.79 18.58 1.82
CA ASP A 46 15.21 17.17 1.78
C ASP A 46 15.62 16.68 3.17
N ALA A 47 16.41 17.50 3.89
CA ALA A 47 16.79 17.20 5.27
C ALA A 47 15.56 17.07 6.19
N VAL A 48 14.58 17.97 6.04
CA VAL A 48 13.31 17.93 6.79
C VAL A 48 12.53 16.64 6.49
N ALA A 49 12.44 16.19 5.24
CA ALA A 49 11.77 14.94 4.87
C ALA A 49 12.41 13.73 5.56
N ILE A 50 13.75 13.65 5.60
CA ILE A 50 14.47 12.58 6.30
C ILE A 50 14.27 12.68 7.84
N VAL A 51 14.27 13.89 8.39
CA VAL A 51 14.00 14.09 9.83
C VAL A 51 12.59 13.60 10.19
N PHE A 52 11.58 13.90 9.39
CA PHE A 52 10.23 13.36 9.59
C PHE A 52 10.21 11.84 9.54
N ALA A 53 10.91 11.23 8.59
CA ALA A 53 11.02 9.77 8.51
C ALA A 53 11.67 9.17 9.77
N LEU A 54 12.75 9.76 10.28
CA LEU A 54 13.41 9.30 11.51
C LEU A 54 12.53 9.47 12.76
N ILE A 55 11.78 10.56 12.86
CA ILE A 55 10.82 10.80 13.95
C ILE A 55 9.70 9.77 13.88
N ALA A 56 9.14 9.51 12.69
CA ALA A 56 8.08 8.53 12.49
C ALA A 56 8.53 7.12 12.90
N MET A 57 9.73 6.69 12.50
CA MET A 57 10.32 5.42 12.93
C MET A 57 10.48 5.33 14.47
N ARG A 58 10.87 6.42 15.13
CA ARG A 58 10.95 6.45 16.59
C ARG A 58 9.61 6.33 17.27
N ILE A 59 8.59 6.99 16.72
CA ILE A 59 7.21 6.95 17.24
C ILE A 59 6.62 5.56 17.02
N ALA A 60 6.79 4.98 15.83
CA ALA A 60 6.28 3.66 15.46
C ALA A 60 6.91 2.52 16.29
N ALA A 61 8.14 2.69 16.76
CA ALA A 61 8.83 1.73 17.63
C ALA A 61 8.31 1.71 19.07
N ARG A 62 7.43 2.63 19.47
CA ARG A 62 6.85 2.63 20.83
C ARG A 62 5.91 1.45 21.02
N PRO A 63 5.96 0.77 22.17
CA PRO A 63 5.07 -0.34 22.48
C PRO A 63 3.60 0.12 22.53
N PRO A 64 2.65 -0.79 22.32
CA PRO A 64 1.23 -0.52 22.52
C PRO A 64 0.93 0.02 23.92
N GLN A 65 0.11 1.10 24.00
CA GLN A 65 -0.28 1.72 25.28
C GLN A 65 -1.68 2.34 25.18
N GLY A 66 -2.48 2.18 26.22
CA GLY A 66 -3.82 2.77 26.34
C GLY A 66 -4.72 2.38 25.15
N GLY A 67 -5.30 3.36 24.48
CA GLY A 67 -6.17 3.14 23.32
C GLY A 67 -5.44 2.73 22.03
N PHE A 68 -4.10 2.77 21.98
CA PHE A 68 -3.30 2.37 20.81
C PHE A 68 -2.87 0.92 20.93
N THR A 69 -3.78 -0.01 20.67
CA THR A 69 -3.57 -1.46 20.87
C THR A 69 -2.53 -2.07 19.93
N TYR A 70 -2.34 -1.51 18.73
CA TYR A 70 -1.22 -1.85 17.83
C TYR A 70 0.01 -0.95 18.02
N GLY A 71 0.00 -0.03 19.01
CA GLY A 71 0.98 1.04 19.14
C GLY A 71 0.77 2.15 18.11
N LEU A 72 1.82 2.91 17.85
CA LEU A 72 1.80 4.03 16.90
C LEU A 72 2.43 3.65 15.55
N LYS A 73 2.29 2.39 15.12
CA LYS A 73 2.93 1.87 13.91
C LYS A 73 2.55 2.65 12.64
N ARG A 74 1.31 3.14 12.55
CA ARG A 74 0.83 3.96 11.42
C ARG A 74 1.51 5.34 11.31
N ALA A 75 2.36 5.76 12.28
CA ALA A 75 3.16 6.97 12.14
C ALA A 75 4.09 6.92 10.92
N GLU A 76 4.60 5.75 10.54
CA GLU A 76 5.40 5.57 9.32
C GLU A 76 4.57 5.81 8.05
N ILE A 77 3.32 5.38 8.04
CA ILE A 77 2.41 5.57 6.91
C ILE A 77 2.05 7.06 6.74
N ILE A 78 1.84 7.77 7.88
CA ILE A 78 1.61 9.22 7.88
C ILE A 78 2.82 9.96 7.29
N SER A 79 4.03 9.57 7.69
CA SER A 79 5.27 10.16 7.16
C SER A 79 5.41 9.93 5.66
N ALA A 80 5.17 8.71 5.18
CA ALA A 80 5.18 8.39 3.76
C ALA A 80 4.13 9.20 2.97
N GLN A 81 2.94 9.37 3.53
CA GLN A 81 1.90 10.17 2.90
C GLN A 81 2.26 11.66 2.83
N ILE A 82 2.84 12.21 3.90
CA ILE A 82 3.35 13.61 3.91
C ILE A 82 4.40 13.78 2.81
N ASN A 83 5.38 12.86 2.70
CA ASN A 83 6.39 12.90 1.65
C ASN A 83 5.75 12.82 0.25
N GLY A 84 4.79 11.93 0.03
CA GLY A 84 4.07 11.84 -1.23
C GLY A 84 3.32 13.13 -1.59
N ILE A 85 2.61 13.74 -0.63
CA ILE A 85 1.92 15.02 -0.82
C ILE A 85 2.93 16.13 -1.14
N THR A 86 4.07 16.18 -0.44
CA THR A 86 5.14 17.15 -0.70
C THR A 86 5.66 17.03 -2.12
N LEU A 87 5.92 15.80 -2.61
CA LEU A 87 6.33 15.58 -4.00
C LEU A 87 5.27 16.05 -5.01
N LEU A 88 3.98 15.82 -4.73
CA LEU A 88 2.89 16.29 -5.59
C LEU A 88 2.81 17.84 -5.64
N LEU A 89 2.97 18.50 -4.49
CA LEU A 89 2.98 19.96 -4.42
C LEU A 89 4.19 20.54 -5.15
N LEU A 90 5.37 19.94 -5.00
CA LEU A 90 6.57 20.32 -5.75
C LEU A 90 6.39 20.07 -7.25
N ALA A 91 5.81 18.96 -7.66
CA ALA A 91 5.50 18.69 -9.06
C ALA A 91 4.58 19.75 -9.68
N ALA A 92 3.54 20.17 -8.94
CA ALA A 92 2.65 21.25 -9.37
C ALA A 92 3.41 22.59 -9.50
N TYR A 93 4.27 22.92 -8.54
CA TYR A 93 5.09 24.11 -8.56
C TYR A 93 6.08 24.11 -9.74
N PHE A 94 6.82 23.01 -9.96
CA PHE A 94 7.76 22.89 -11.07
C PHE A 94 7.05 22.88 -12.43
N THR A 95 5.85 22.32 -12.51
CA THR A 95 5.02 22.40 -13.71
C THR A 95 4.66 23.86 -14.02
N TYR A 96 4.16 24.60 -13.03
CA TYR A 96 3.83 26.01 -13.19
C TYR A 96 5.05 26.85 -13.61
N GLU A 97 6.16 26.71 -12.89
CA GLU A 97 7.37 27.50 -13.16
C GLU A 97 8.03 27.09 -14.49
N GLY A 98 8.03 25.79 -14.83
CA GLY A 98 8.51 25.28 -16.11
C GLY A 98 7.74 25.86 -17.30
N VAL A 99 6.41 25.86 -17.22
CA VAL A 99 5.54 26.46 -18.26
C VAL A 99 5.80 27.98 -18.38
N ARG A 100 5.88 28.67 -17.25
CA ARG A 100 6.18 30.10 -17.21
C ARG A 100 7.53 30.41 -17.86
N ARG A 101 8.59 29.65 -17.56
CA ARG A 101 9.94 29.82 -18.13
C ARG A 101 10.04 29.42 -19.60
N LEU A 102 9.16 28.56 -20.11
CA LEU A 102 9.04 28.29 -21.55
C LEU A 102 8.57 29.55 -22.30
N ILE A 103 7.64 30.33 -21.72
CA ILE A 103 7.05 31.53 -22.31
C ILE A 103 8.04 32.71 -22.18
N VAL A 104 8.56 32.90 -20.95
CA VAL A 104 9.49 33.99 -20.63
C VAL A 104 10.75 33.39 -20.01
N PRO A 105 11.71 32.95 -20.83
CA PRO A 105 12.93 32.33 -20.34
C PRO A 105 13.78 33.36 -19.56
N PRO A 106 14.23 32.99 -18.32
CA PRO A 106 15.13 33.84 -17.56
C PRO A 106 16.55 33.82 -18.18
N GLU A 107 17.34 34.85 -17.88
CA GLU A 107 18.77 34.81 -18.16
C GLU A 107 19.44 33.86 -17.16
N VAL A 108 20.05 32.79 -17.66
CA VAL A 108 20.69 31.75 -16.85
C VAL A 108 22.16 31.64 -17.29
N GLU A 109 23.08 31.78 -16.35
CA GLU A 109 24.51 31.52 -16.59
C GLU A 109 24.79 30.00 -16.52
N GLY A 110 24.73 29.30 -17.66
CA GLY A 110 24.84 27.85 -17.77
C GLY A 110 26.08 27.25 -17.10
N ARG A 111 27.21 27.99 -17.05
CA ARG A 111 28.45 27.51 -16.43
C ARG A 111 28.31 27.28 -14.92
N TYR A 112 27.66 28.18 -14.18
CA TYR A 112 27.42 27.98 -12.74
C TYR A 112 26.44 26.85 -12.49
N VAL A 113 25.41 26.75 -13.33
CA VAL A 113 24.43 25.65 -13.24
C VAL A 113 25.10 24.27 -13.39
N VAL A 114 26.07 24.15 -14.33
CA VAL A 114 26.81 22.89 -14.50
C VAL A 114 27.67 22.58 -13.27
N VAL A 115 28.38 23.55 -12.71
CA VAL A 115 29.27 23.30 -11.56
C VAL A 115 28.47 22.91 -10.30
N THR A 116 27.41 23.66 -9.98
CA THR A 116 26.52 23.33 -8.83
C THR A 116 25.79 22.05 -9.05
N GLY A 117 25.27 21.81 -10.26
CA GLY A 117 24.59 20.56 -10.60
C GLY A 117 25.46 19.30 -10.47
N LEU A 118 26.74 19.38 -10.90
CA LEU A 118 27.69 18.27 -10.72
C LEU A 118 27.97 17.98 -9.24
N ALA A 119 28.10 19.00 -8.41
CA ALA A 119 28.29 18.84 -6.98
C ALA A 119 27.05 18.19 -6.34
N GLY A 120 25.84 18.65 -6.68
CA GLY A 120 24.58 18.07 -6.26
C GLY A 120 24.41 16.61 -6.68
N ILE A 121 24.79 16.24 -7.92
CA ILE A 121 24.79 14.85 -8.41
C ILE A 121 25.64 13.95 -7.51
N VAL A 122 26.87 14.34 -7.18
CA VAL A 122 27.76 13.51 -6.33
C VAL A 122 27.15 13.27 -4.96
N VAL A 123 26.60 14.31 -4.32
CA VAL A 123 26.01 14.20 -2.98
C VAL A 123 24.74 13.35 -3.01
N ASN A 124 23.83 13.63 -3.95
CA ASN A 124 22.56 12.89 -4.05
C ASN A 124 22.78 11.45 -4.52
N LEU A 125 23.79 11.16 -5.34
CA LEU A 125 24.17 9.80 -5.69
C LEU A 125 24.66 9.03 -4.45
N ALA A 126 25.48 9.64 -3.61
CA ALA A 126 25.93 9.00 -2.37
C ALA A 126 24.77 8.81 -1.37
N ALA A 127 23.87 9.79 -1.23
CA ALA A 127 22.68 9.68 -0.39
C ALA A 127 21.72 8.59 -0.91
N THR A 128 21.43 8.56 -2.20
CA THR A 128 20.61 7.52 -2.85
C THR A 128 21.23 6.13 -2.66
N TRP A 129 22.55 6.00 -2.81
CA TRP A 129 23.25 4.74 -2.58
C TRP A 129 23.15 4.29 -1.12
N LEU A 130 23.24 5.20 -0.14
CA LEU A 130 23.04 4.88 1.27
C LEU A 130 21.60 4.38 1.53
N LEU A 131 20.59 5.10 1.03
CA LEU A 131 19.18 4.74 1.22
C LEU A 131 18.81 3.46 0.47
N SER A 132 19.44 3.15 -0.66
CA SER A 132 19.21 1.87 -1.37
C SER A 132 19.60 0.65 -0.55
N ARG A 133 20.42 0.82 0.49
CA ARG A 133 20.82 -0.24 1.44
C ARG A 133 19.83 -0.41 2.60
N ALA A 134 18.89 0.51 2.79
CA ALA A 134 17.83 0.42 3.79
C ALA A 134 16.70 -0.50 3.32
N ASN A 135 15.82 -0.88 4.25
CA ASN A 135 14.67 -1.72 3.93
C ASN A 135 13.56 -0.92 3.24
N ARG A 136 13.55 -0.92 1.92
CA ARG A 136 12.59 -0.21 1.09
C ARG A 136 11.17 -0.81 1.06
N SER A 137 10.92 -1.92 1.75
CA SER A 137 9.55 -2.41 1.95
C SER A 137 8.75 -1.56 2.94
N SER A 138 9.43 -0.76 3.78
CA SER A 138 8.78 0.29 4.57
C SER A 138 8.44 1.48 3.69
N LEU A 139 7.15 1.86 3.62
CA LEU A 139 6.69 3.05 2.86
C LEU A 139 7.38 4.33 3.32
N ASN A 140 7.74 4.43 4.60
CA ASN A 140 8.46 5.57 5.15
C ASN A 140 9.89 5.69 4.60
N VAL A 141 10.61 4.57 4.55
CA VAL A 141 11.97 4.52 3.95
C VAL A 141 11.89 4.72 2.45
N GLU A 142 10.92 4.09 1.78
CA GLU A 142 10.68 4.27 0.34
C GLU A 142 10.34 5.73 0.01
N GLY A 143 9.53 6.41 0.84
CA GLY A 143 9.21 7.82 0.69
C GLY A 143 10.46 8.71 0.72
N ALA A 144 11.35 8.51 1.70
CA ALA A 144 12.61 9.23 1.79
C ALA A 144 13.54 8.92 0.59
N TYR A 145 13.60 7.63 0.18
CA TYR A 145 14.38 7.21 -0.98
C TYR A 145 13.89 7.85 -2.28
N GLN A 146 12.58 7.84 -2.52
CA GLN A 146 11.97 8.44 -3.72
C GLN A 146 12.21 9.95 -3.78
N HIS A 147 12.15 10.63 -2.65
CA HIS A 147 12.44 12.06 -2.57
C HIS A 147 13.88 12.34 -3.05
N ILE A 148 14.88 11.73 -2.42
CA ILE A 148 16.30 11.90 -2.75
C ILE A 148 16.64 11.44 -4.18
N LEU A 149 16.00 10.39 -4.67
CA LEU A 149 16.17 9.92 -6.04
C LEU A 149 15.63 10.93 -7.06
N ASN A 150 14.50 11.56 -6.79
CA ASN A 150 13.96 12.63 -7.64
C ASN A 150 14.90 13.85 -7.68
N ASP A 151 15.51 14.20 -6.54
CA ASP A 151 16.48 15.28 -6.47
C ASP A 151 17.75 14.95 -7.28
N LEU A 152 18.23 13.71 -7.23
CA LEU A 152 19.30 13.25 -8.09
C LEU A 152 18.96 13.45 -9.59
N PHE A 153 17.75 13.05 -10.01
CA PHE A 153 17.31 13.26 -11.38
C PHE A 153 17.14 14.75 -11.71
N ALA A 154 16.70 15.57 -10.76
CA ALA A 154 16.63 17.02 -10.91
C ALA A 154 18.00 17.62 -11.16
N PHE A 155 19.02 17.25 -10.36
CA PHE A 155 20.39 17.72 -10.56
C PHE A 155 20.99 17.26 -11.90
N ILE A 156 20.71 16.01 -12.33
CA ILE A 156 21.14 15.51 -13.65
C ILE A 156 20.49 16.32 -14.77
N ALA A 157 19.17 16.50 -14.73
CA ALA A 157 18.44 17.25 -15.75
C ALA A 157 18.88 18.71 -15.82
N THR A 158 19.05 19.36 -14.65
CA THR A 158 19.52 20.74 -14.54
C THR A 158 20.97 20.89 -15.03
N THR A 159 21.85 19.93 -14.74
CA THR A 159 23.24 19.94 -15.23
C THR A 159 23.29 19.83 -16.77
N ILE A 160 22.48 18.94 -17.34
CA ILE A 160 22.35 18.79 -18.81
C ILE A 160 21.82 20.11 -19.41
N ALA A 161 20.76 20.67 -18.82
CA ALA A 161 20.20 21.94 -19.27
C ALA A 161 21.22 23.07 -19.19
N GLY A 162 21.98 23.17 -18.09
CA GLY A 162 23.05 24.11 -17.91
C GLY A 162 24.15 23.98 -18.98
N ALA A 163 24.53 22.73 -19.32
CA ALA A 163 25.50 22.49 -20.39
C ALA A 163 24.95 22.91 -21.77
N VAL A 164 23.69 22.64 -22.07
CA VAL A 164 23.03 23.08 -23.30
C VAL A 164 22.99 24.62 -23.36
N ILE A 165 22.60 25.28 -22.28
CA ILE A 165 22.60 26.76 -22.21
C ILE A 165 24.00 27.32 -22.41
N TRP A 166 25.02 26.76 -21.76
CA TRP A 166 26.39 27.21 -21.87
C TRP A 166 26.94 27.08 -23.29
N LEU A 167 26.62 25.97 -23.98
CA LEU A 167 27.16 25.71 -25.33
C LEU A 167 26.35 26.40 -26.45
N THR A 168 25.02 26.55 -26.28
CA THR A 168 24.12 27.00 -27.35
C THR A 168 23.41 28.32 -27.08
N GLY A 169 23.41 28.82 -25.83
CA GLY A 169 22.61 29.97 -25.41
C GLY A 169 21.09 29.71 -25.33
N TRP A 170 20.64 28.45 -25.47
CA TRP A 170 19.19 28.11 -25.52
C TRP A 170 18.59 28.03 -24.12
N ALA A 171 18.15 29.15 -23.57
CA ALA A 171 17.63 29.27 -22.19
C ALA A 171 16.40 28.41 -21.88
N ARG A 172 15.60 27.96 -22.90
CA ARG A 172 14.44 27.10 -22.68
C ARG A 172 14.78 25.67 -22.23
N ALA A 173 16.05 25.26 -22.34
CA ALA A 173 16.50 23.94 -21.88
C ALA A 173 16.24 23.74 -20.39
N ASP A 174 16.42 24.78 -19.55
CA ASP A 174 16.11 24.71 -18.10
C ASP A 174 14.62 24.44 -17.83
N ALA A 175 13.74 25.10 -18.55
CA ALA A 175 12.30 24.90 -18.41
C ALA A 175 11.87 23.46 -18.79
N ILE A 176 12.47 22.90 -19.83
CA ILE A 176 12.20 21.49 -20.24
C ILE A 176 12.69 20.53 -19.16
N ALA A 177 13.90 20.74 -18.62
CA ALA A 177 14.43 19.92 -17.53
C ALA A 177 13.49 19.95 -16.30
N ALA A 178 13.02 21.15 -15.90
CA ALA A 178 12.07 21.30 -14.81
C ALA A 178 10.75 20.55 -15.05
N LEU A 179 10.21 20.56 -16.27
CA LEU A 179 9.00 19.80 -16.61
C LEU A 179 9.22 18.29 -16.59
N VAL A 180 10.38 17.80 -17.02
CA VAL A 180 10.72 16.36 -16.92
C VAL A 180 10.77 15.93 -15.45
N VAL A 181 11.43 16.73 -14.60
CA VAL A 181 11.49 16.46 -13.16
C VAL A 181 10.09 16.50 -12.53
N ALA A 182 9.24 17.45 -12.92
CA ALA A 182 7.86 17.53 -12.45
C ALA A 182 7.06 16.24 -12.74
N VAL A 183 7.24 15.63 -13.92
CA VAL A 183 6.60 14.35 -14.27
C VAL A 183 7.10 13.21 -13.38
N LEU A 184 8.41 13.14 -13.11
CA LEU A 184 8.99 12.14 -12.21
C LEU A 184 8.45 12.28 -10.78
N MET A 185 8.41 13.50 -10.25
CA MET A 185 7.86 13.80 -8.92
C MET A 185 6.36 13.46 -8.84
N LEU A 186 5.58 13.74 -9.90
CA LEU A 186 4.16 13.43 -9.98
C LEU A 186 3.92 11.92 -9.88
N THR A 187 4.68 11.10 -10.62
CA THR A 187 4.53 9.65 -10.61
C THR A 187 4.94 9.03 -9.27
N ALA A 188 6.06 9.48 -8.70
CA ALA A 188 6.54 9.01 -7.39
C ALA A 188 5.59 9.42 -6.26
N GLY A 189 5.19 10.70 -6.21
CA GLY A 189 4.28 11.23 -5.19
C GLY A 189 2.91 10.55 -5.24
N TRP A 190 2.35 10.34 -6.44
CA TRP A 190 1.10 9.61 -6.61
C TRP A 190 1.20 8.17 -6.10
N GLY A 191 2.29 7.45 -6.40
CA GLY A 191 2.55 6.11 -5.90
C GLY A 191 2.51 6.06 -4.37
N LEU A 192 3.27 6.93 -3.70
CA LEU A 192 3.33 6.99 -2.24
C LEU A 192 1.98 7.33 -1.60
N VAL A 193 1.27 8.33 -2.12
CA VAL A 193 -0.06 8.72 -1.61
C VAL A 193 -1.06 7.59 -1.78
N ARG A 194 -1.07 6.93 -2.94
CA ARG A 194 -1.93 5.79 -3.23
C ARG A 194 -1.65 4.64 -2.26
N ASP A 195 -0.39 4.27 -2.07
CA ASP A 195 -0.02 3.11 -1.25
C ASP A 195 -0.26 3.39 0.24
N ALA A 196 0.05 4.60 0.74
CA ALA A 196 -0.31 5.02 2.09
C ALA A 196 -1.85 5.05 2.30
N SER A 197 -2.60 5.54 1.32
CA SER A 197 -4.07 5.56 1.37
C SER A 197 -4.66 4.15 1.41
N ARG A 198 -4.06 3.17 0.72
CA ARG A 198 -4.48 1.76 0.81
C ARG A 198 -4.38 1.22 2.23
N VAL A 199 -3.28 1.54 2.94
CA VAL A 199 -3.12 1.13 4.35
C VAL A 199 -4.16 1.81 5.26
N PHE A 200 -4.46 3.10 5.04
CA PHE A 200 -5.51 3.80 5.81
C PHE A 200 -6.91 3.25 5.54
N MET A 201 -7.18 2.83 4.30
CA MET A 201 -8.46 2.22 3.90
C MET A 201 -8.53 0.72 4.21
N GLU A 202 -7.56 0.19 4.97
CA GLU A 202 -7.51 -1.22 5.40
C GLU A 202 -7.54 -2.21 4.23
N ALA A 203 -6.99 -1.82 3.09
CA ALA A 203 -6.86 -2.70 1.95
C ALA A 203 -5.86 -3.84 2.23
N ALA A 204 -6.08 -4.98 1.60
CA ALA A 204 -5.13 -6.07 1.61
C ALA A 204 -3.78 -5.62 1.01
N PRO A 205 -2.64 -6.15 1.51
CA PRO A 205 -1.33 -5.94 0.89
C PRO A 205 -1.38 -6.18 -0.61
N ALA A 206 -0.65 -5.38 -1.40
CA ALA A 206 -0.73 -5.43 -2.86
C ALA A 206 -0.31 -6.79 -3.47
N ASN A 207 0.49 -7.56 -2.74
CA ASN A 207 0.97 -8.89 -3.11
C ASN A 207 0.05 -10.03 -2.61
N MET A 208 -1.06 -9.73 -1.95
CA MET A 208 -2.01 -10.72 -1.42
C MET A 208 -3.35 -10.63 -2.14
N ASN A 209 -3.88 -11.79 -2.54
CA ASN A 209 -5.21 -11.91 -3.13
C ASN A 209 -6.17 -12.55 -2.11
N PRO A 210 -7.10 -11.80 -1.50
CA PRO A 210 -8.04 -12.34 -0.52
C PRO A 210 -8.88 -13.50 -1.05
N ALA A 211 -9.28 -13.47 -2.33
CA ALA A 211 -10.07 -14.55 -2.93
C ALA A 211 -9.29 -15.86 -3.02
N GLU A 212 -8.00 -15.81 -3.37
CA GLU A 212 -7.12 -16.98 -3.39
C GLU A 212 -6.90 -17.54 -1.98
N ILE A 213 -6.62 -16.65 -1.02
CA ILE A 213 -6.42 -17.05 0.40
C ILE A 213 -7.68 -17.70 0.95
N GLY A 214 -8.85 -17.13 0.70
CA GLY A 214 -10.13 -17.69 1.11
C GLY A 214 -10.41 -19.06 0.49
N ALA A 215 -10.20 -19.21 -0.83
CA ALA A 215 -10.36 -20.47 -1.53
C ALA A 215 -9.40 -21.56 -1.02
N ARG A 216 -8.15 -21.19 -0.74
CA ARG A 216 -7.16 -22.13 -0.20
C ARG A 216 -7.48 -22.55 1.22
N THR A 217 -8.01 -21.65 2.03
CA THR A 217 -8.47 -21.97 3.39
C THR A 217 -9.71 -22.88 3.34
N ALA A 218 -10.65 -22.63 2.43
CA ALA A 218 -11.83 -23.45 2.24
C ALA A 218 -11.50 -24.87 1.72
N ALA A 219 -10.34 -25.06 1.08
CA ALA A 219 -9.87 -26.36 0.63
C ALA A 219 -9.21 -27.21 1.73
N LEU A 220 -9.06 -26.70 2.96
CA LEU A 220 -8.58 -27.48 4.09
C LEU A 220 -9.57 -28.58 4.45
N GLU A 221 -9.04 -29.71 4.93
CA GLU A 221 -9.85 -30.83 5.38
C GLU A 221 -10.82 -30.40 6.49
N HIS A 222 -12.05 -30.86 6.41
CA HIS A 222 -13.16 -30.52 7.31
C HIS A 222 -13.67 -29.07 7.25
N VAL A 223 -13.10 -28.17 6.46
CA VAL A 223 -13.67 -26.84 6.25
C VAL A 223 -14.85 -26.93 5.28
N VAL A 224 -15.97 -26.37 5.67
CA VAL A 224 -17.20 -26.29 4.86
C VAL A 224 -17.29 -24.95 4.16
N GLU A 225 -16.99 -23.87 4.90
CA GLU A 225 -17.15 -22.50 4.43
C GLU A 225 -16.16 -21.56 5.13
N VAL A 226 -15.71 -20.55 4.42
CA VAL A 226 -14.96 -19.41 4.95
C VAL A 226 -15.68 -18.13 4.53
N HIS A 227 -16.01 -17.28 5.47
CA HIS A 227 -16.63 -15.98 5.26
C HIS A 227 -16.06 -14.92 6.21
N ASP A 228 -16.42 -13.64 6.02
CA ASP A 228 -15.89 -12.49 6.76
C ASP A 228 -14.35 -12.50 6.78
N LEU A 229 -13.76 -12.86 5.66
CA LEU A 229 -12.31 -12.84 5.49
C LEU A 229 -11.85 -11.39 5.23
N HIS A 230 -11.18 -10.84 6.22
CA HIS A 230 -10.56 -9.52 6.13
C HIS A 230 -9.04 -9.65 6.23
N ILE A 231 -8.34 -8.98 5.33
CA ILE A 231 -6.87 -8.91 5.32
C ILE A 231 -6.51 -7.44 5.16
N TRP A 232 -5.69 -6.94 6.06
CA TRP A 232 -5.26 -5.53 6.02
C TRP A 232 -3.82 -5.36 6.47
N GLU A 233 -3.21 -4.22 6.18
CA GLU A 233 -1.93 -3.81 6.74
C GLU A 233 -2.12 -2.88 7.94
N VAL A 234 -1.45 -3.21 9.04
CA VAL A 234 -1.35 -2.31 10.20
C VAL A 234 -0.31 -1.22 9.91
N THR A 235 0.83 -1.62 9.35
CA THR A 235 1.89 -0.78 8.78
C THR A 235 2.60 -1.58 7.70
N SER A 236 3.52 -0.97 6.95
CA SER A 236 4.24 -1.61 5.84
C SER A 236 4.83 -2.96 6.24
N GLY A 237 4.43 -4.01 5.55
CA GLY A 237 4.92 -5.38 5.78
C GLY A 237 4.42 -6.04 7.07
N TYR A 238 3.44 -5.48 7.76
CA TYR A 238 2.80 -6.08 8.92
C TYR A 238 1.32 -6.33 8.61
N ALA A 239 1.05 -7.46 7.95
CA ALA A 239 -0.31 -7.88 7.62
C ALA A 239 -1.03 -8.50 8.82
N ALA A 240 -2.33 -8.27 8.91
CA ALA A 240 -3.25 -8.90 9.84
C ALA A 240 -4.41 -9.52 9.08
N LEU A 241 -5.02 -10.56 9.67
CA LEU A 241 -6.14 -11.29 9.09
C LEU A 241 -7.17 -11.63 10.14
N SER A 242 -8.45 -11.48 9.80
CA SER A 242 -9.56 -12.08 10.52
C SER A 242 -10.44 -12.89 9.58
N ALA A 243 -10.99 -13.99 10.06
CA ALA A 243 -11.91 -14.82 9.28
C ALA A 243 -12.84 -15.66 10.18
N HIS A 244 -14.03 -15.96 9.66
CA HIS A 244 -14.90 -17.01 10.19
C HIS A 244 -14.77 -18.26 9.33
N ILE A 245 -14.55 -19.41 10.00
CA ILE A 245 -14.36 -20.70 9.36
C ILE A 245 -15.40 -21.66 9.92
N LEU A 246 -16.27 -22.18 9.06
CA LEU A 246 -17.21 -23.22 9.42
C LEU A 246 -16.63 -24.60 9.10
N VAL A 247 -16.64 -25.49 10.08
CA VAL A 247 -16.16 -26.88 9.92
C VAL A 247 -17.29 -27.87 9.99
N ALA A 248 -17.05 -29.04 9.43
CA ALA A 248 -18.01 -30.14 9.46
C ALA A 248 -18.36 -30.53 10.91
N SER A 249 -19.60 -30.98 11.12
CA SER A 249 -20.07 -31.49 12.43
C SER A 249 -19.16 -32.63 12.89
N GLY A 250 -18.62 -32.51 14.13
CA GLY A 250 -17.71 -33.48 14.71
C GLY A 250 -16.23 -33.33 14.37
N ALA A 251 -15.87 -32.38 13.52
CA ALA A 251 -14.47 -32.04 13.27
C ALA A 251 -13.84 -31.31 14.48
N ASP A 252 -12.54 -31.49 14.68
CA ASP A 252 -11.82 -30.73 15.71
C ASP A 252 -11.48 -29.30 15.23
N CYS A 253 -12.25 -28.31 15.70
CA CYS A 253 -12.06 -26.91 15.41
C CYS A 253 -10.65 -26.43 15.71
N HIS A 254 -10.02 -26.97 16.77
CA HIS A 254 -8.67 -26.57 17.16
C HIS A 254 -7.62 -27.02 16.14
N THR A 255 -7.73 -28.25 15.65
CA THR A 255 -6.85 -28.79 14.61
C THR A 255 -6.98 -28.00 13.30
N VAL A 256 -8.22 -27.68 12.89
CA VAL A 256 -8.46 -26.87 11.67
C VAL A 256 -7.91 -25.47 11.83
N ARG A 257 -8.12 -24.82 12.99
CA ARG A 257 -7.57 -23.49 13.28
C ARG A 257 -6.04 -23.49 13.14
N LEU A 258 -5.35 -24.45 13.75
CA LEU A 258 -3.88 -24.56 13.67
C LEU A 258 -3.39 -24.82 12.23
N ALA A 259 -4.15 -25.57 11.43
CA ALA A 259 -3.83 -25.80 10.01
C ALA A 259 -3.96 -24.51 9.19
N ALA A 260 -5.03 -23.73 9.42
CA ALA A 260 -5.23 -22.44 8.78
C ALA A 260 -4.13 -21.44 9.17
N GLU A 261 -3.80 -21.32 10.46
CA GLU A 261 -2.72 -20.44 10.95
C GLU A 261 -1.37 -20.79 10.31
N ARG A 262 -1.05 -22.07 10.15
CA ARG A 262 0.18 -22.49 9.45
C ARG A 262 0.21 -22.02 8.00
N ILE A 263 -0.89 -22.13 7.26
CA ILE A 263 -0.96 -21.65 5.88
C ILE A 263 -0.76 -20.13 5.84
N PHE A 264 -1.43 -19.39 6.71
CA PHE A 264 -1.29 -17.93 6.74
C PHE A 264 0.12 -17.49 7.08
N HIS A 265 0.77 -18.16 8.04
CA HIS A 265 2.15 -17.86 8.43
C HIS A 265 3.15 -18.31 7.36
N ASP A 266 3.14 -19.60 6.96
CA ASP A 266 4.22 -20.20 6.16
C ASP A 266 4.15 -19.80 4.69
N THR A 267 2.93 -19.56 4.16
CA THR A 267 2.75 -19.22 2.75
C THR A 267 2.66 -17.71 2.52
N TYR A 268 1.98 -17.01 3.42
CA TYR A 268 1.66 -15.59 3.22
C TYR A 268 2.39 -14.64 4.18
N GLY A 269 3.12 -15.18 5.19
CA GLY A 269 3.84 -14.38 6.18
C GLY A 269 2.93 -13.55 7.10
N ILE A 270 1.67 -13.98 7.28
CA ILE A 270 0.72 -13.29 8.16
C ILE A 270 0.90 -13.84 9.58
N GLU A 271 1.49 -13.02 10.46
CA GLU A 271 1.75 -13.41 11.86
C GLU A 271 0.57 -13.09 12.80
N HIS A 272 -0.26 -12.10 12.45
CA HIS A 272 -1.36 -11.66 13.29
C HIS A 272 -2.70 -12.12 12.70
N THR A 273 -3.26 -13.18 13.30
CA THR A 273 -4.53 -13.75 12.87
C THR A 273 -5.54 -13.82 14.00
N THR A 274 -6.81 -13.56 13.69
CA THR A 274 -7.95 -13.78 14.58
C THR A 274 -8.95 -14.65 13.85
N LEU A 275 -9.09 -15.92 14.28
CA LEU A 275 -9.93 -16.89 13.61
C LEU A 275 -11.05 -17.34 14.55
N GLN A 276 -12.29 -17.15 14.12
CA GLN A 276 -13.44 -17.79 14.71
C GLN A 276 -13.71 -19.07 13.94
N VAL A 277 -13.69 -20.22 14.65
CA VAL A 277 -13.90 -21.54 14.02
C VAL A 277 -15.05 -22.22 14.72
N ASP A 278 -16.15 -22.38 14.00
CA ASP A 278 -17.41 -22.94 14.50
C ASP A 278 -17.86 -24.14 13.66
N HIS A 279 -18.67 -25.01 14.25
CA HIS A 279 -19.29 -26.09 13.49
C HIS A 279 -20.42 -25.56 12.61
N ALA A 280 -20.47 -26.01 11.36
CA ALA A 280 -21.60 -25.76 10.50
C ALA A 280 -22.89 -26.33 11.19
N PRO A 281 -23.97 -25.55 11.21
CA PRO A 281 -25.23 -26.04 11.80
C PRO A 281 -25.68 -27.28 11.05
N PRO A 282 -26.30 -28.27 11.76
CA PRO A 282 -26.90 -29.41 11.09
C PRO A 282 -27.90 -28.87 10.06
N GLN A 283 -27.87 -29.42 8.83
CA GLN A 283 -28.84 -29.10 7.77
C GLN A 283 -30.24 -29.44 8.18
N LEU A 284 -30.86 -28.72 9.08
CA LEU A 284 -32.28 -28.68 9.27
C LEU A 284 -32.86 -27.92 8.08
N LEU A 285 -33.83 -28.52 7.38
CA LEU A 285 -34.60 -27.90 6.29
C LEU A 285 -35.00 -26.48 6.69
N THR A 286 -34.24 -25.49 6.21
CA THR A 286 -34.52 -24.08 6.47
C THR A 286 -35.60 -23.63 5.50
N ILE A 287 -36.85 -23.72 5.94
CA ILE A 287 -37.98 -23.11 5.27
C ILE A 287 -37.83 -21.60 5.47
N GLY A 288 -37.20 -20.91 4.51
CA GLY A 288 -37.11 -19.45 4.49
C GLY A 288 -36.11 -18.85 5.48
N GLY A 289 -34.95 -19.46 5.66
CA GLY A 289 -33.90 -18.93 6.53
C GLY A 289 -32.95 -18.00 5.81
N THR A 290 -32.84 -16.78 6.30
CA THR A 290 -31.65 -15.96 6.14
C THR A 290 -30.45 -16.69 6.75
N ASP A 291 -29.33 -16.77 6.04
CA ASP A 291 -28.05 -17.27 6.59
C ASP A 291 -27.75 -16.52 7.89
N THR A 292 -27.73 -17.25 9.01
CA THR A 292 -27.76 -16.65 10.37
C THR A 292 -26.40 -16.39 10.97
N HIS A 293 -25.31 -16.43 10.20
CA HIS A 293 -23.96 -16.34 10.76
C HIS A 293 -23.46 -14.92 10.98
N CYS A 294 -23.87 -13.98 10.16
CA CYS A 294 -23.63 -12.55 10.37
C CYS A 294 -24.85 -11.77 9.94
N ALA A 295 -25.27 -10.78 10.74
CA ALA A 295 -26.44 -9.93 10.45
C ALA A 295 -26.26 -9.11 9.16
N ALA A 296 -25.00 -8.91 8.73
CA ALA A 296 -24.63 -8.35 7.44
C ALA A 296 -23.37 -9.09 6.95
N PRO A 297 -23.44 -9.86 5.85
CA PRO A 297 -22.27 -10.56 5.31
C PRO A 297 -21.25 -9.54 4.79
N HIS A 298 -20.01 -9.67 5.25
CA HIS A 298 -18.88 -8.82 4.83
C HIS A 298 -17.96 -9.60 3.88
N GLY A 299 -17.99 -9.29 2.61
CA GLY A 299 -17.14 -9.89 1.60
C GLY A 299 -17.65 -11.21 1.01
N PRO A 300 -16.86 -11.86 0.14
CA PRO A 300 -17.24 -13.09 -0.53
C PRO A 300 -17.19 -14.31 0.39
N THR A 301 -18.11 -15.25 0.19
CA THR A 301 -18.10 -16.56 0.83
C THR A 301 -17.32 -17.55 -0.03
N HIS A 302 -16.39 -18.30 0.59
CA HIS A 302 -15.59 -19.35 -0.06
C HIS A 302 -16.06 -20.72 0.47
N ARG A 303 -16.36 -21.66 -0.43
CA ARG A 303 -16.83 -23.00 -0.07
C ARG A 303 -15.89 -24.06 -0.62
N SER A 304 -15.76 -25.17 0.12
CA SER A 304 -15.09 -26.36 -0.38
C SER A 304 -15.71 -26.81 -1.70
N PRO A 305 -14.92 -27.23 -2.69
CA PRO A 305 -15.47 -27.91 -3.85
C PRO A 305 -16.22 -29.17 -3.37
N PRO A 306 -17.38 -29.52 -3.99
CA PRO A 306 -18.11 -30.72 -3.60
C PRO A 306 -17.19 -31.94 -3.69
N HIS A 307 -17.00 -32.65 -2.60
CA HIS A 307 -16.30 -33.94 -2.61
C HIS A 307 -17.05 -34.88 -3.52
N GLU A 308 -16.42 -35.43 -4.54
CA GLU A 308 -16.96 -36.32 -5.57
C GLU A 308 -17.51 -37.67 -5.00
N ASN A 309 -17.56 -37.84 -3.67
CA ASN A 309 -17.93 -39.09 -2.99
C ASN A 309 -19.17 -39.03 -2.09
N SER A 310 -20.13 -38.14 -2.32
CA SER A 310 -21.45 -38.28 -1.71
C SER A 310 -22.51 -38.70 -2.72
N THR A 311 -22.28 -39.82 -3.40
CA THR A 311 -23.38 -40.58 -4.00
C THR A 311 -24.14 -41.27 -2.88
N ILE A 312 -25.07 -40.59 -2.23
CA ILE A 312 -26.20 -41.21 -1.60
C ILE A 312 -27.03 -41.74 -2.78
N PRO A 313 -27.21 -43.06 -2.94
CA PRO A 313 -28.07 -43.58 -4.01
C PRO A 313 -29.46 -43.00 -3.80
N ALA A 314 -29.99 -42.32 -4.80
CA ALA A 314 -31.39 -41.88 -4.81
C ALA A 314 -32.25 -43.12 -4.70
N THR A 315 -32.95 -43.28 -3.57
CA THR A 315 -33.99 -44.25 -3.43
C THR A 315 -35.09 -43.93 -4.44
N PRO A 316 -35.45 -44.84 -5.36
CA PRO A 316 -36.49 -44.55 -6.34
C PRO A 316 -37.82 -44.31 -5.62
N PRO A 317 -38.65 -43.38 -6.09
CA PRO A 317 -39.94 -43.12 -5.45
C PRO A 317 -40.82 -44.37 -5.55
N ALA A 318 -41.35 -44.82 -4.42
CA ALA A 318 -42.32 -45.89 -4.33
C ALA A 318 -43.52 -45.60 -5.23
N GLY A 319 -43.77 -46.49 -6.19
CA GLY A 319 -44.90 -46.40 -7.10
C GLY A 319 -46.23 -46.32 -6.37
N HIS A 320 -46.94 -45.24 -6.52
CA HIS A 320 -48.37 -45.18 -6.20
C HIS A 320 -49.11 -45.93 -7.32
N THR A 321 -49.63 -47.09 -6.98
CA THR A 321 -50.70 -47.80 -7.73
C THR A 321 -51.98 -47.03 -7.48
N ASP A 322 -52.58 -46.53 -8.54
CA ASP A 322 -53.88 -45.94 -8.62
C ASP A 322 -54.97 -47.07 -8.60
N PRO A 323 -56.02 -47.03 -7.83
CA PRO A 323 -57.21 -47.83 -8.04
C PRO A 323 -58.40 -46.94 -8.42
N GLY A 324 -58.78 -47.04 -9.71
CA GLY A 324 -60.21 -47.22 -10.14
C GLY A 324 -61.14 -46.03 -10.01
N ASP A 325 -61.35 -45.45 -11.14
CA ASP A 325 -62.60 -45.02 -11.78
C ASP A 325 -63.92 -45.60 -11.21
N GLN A 326 -64.86 -44.72 -10.83
CA GLN A 326 -66.31 -44.91 -11.08
C GLN A 326 -67.09 -43.60 -10.78
N SER A 327 -67.57 -42.98 -11.93
CA SER A 327 -68.95 -42.47 -12.13
C SER A 327 -69.74 -41.90 -10.95
N ASP A 328 -70.22 -40.70 -10.97
CA ASP A 328 -71.54 -40.35 -11.49
C ASP A 328 -71.95 -38.88 -11.27
N ALA A 329 -72.62 -38.43 -12.20
CA ALA A 329 -73.39 -37.25 -12.46
C ALA A 329 -74.07 -36.46 -11.31
N ALA A 330 -74.28 -35.25 -11.60
CA ALA A 330 -75.50 -34.43 -11.52
C ALA A 330 -75.53 -33.22 -10.54
N HIS A 331 -75.89 -32.16 -11.17
CA HIS A 331 -76.78 -31.06 -10.76
C HIS A 331 -76.29 -29.84 -9.97
N LEU A 332 -76.31 -28.78 -10.74
CA LEU A 332 -77.12 -27.55 -10.56
C LEU A 332 -76.84 -26.63 -9.37
N SER A 333 -76.41 -25.48 -9.71
CA SER A 333 -77.11 -24.17 -9.70
C SER A 333 -76.78 -23.22 -8.54
N GLN A 334 -76.53 -22.01 -9.01
CA GLN A 334 -76.88 -20.70 -8.41
C GLN A 334 -75.91 -20.07 -7.43
N SER A 335 -75.30 -19.00 -7.95
CA SER A 335 -75.02 -17.77 -7.25
C SER A 335 -76.32 -17.07 -6.78
N PRO A 336 -76.40 -15.96 -6.06
CA PRO A 336 -75.37 -14.96 -5.75
C PRO A 336 -75.45 -14.51 -4.25
N GLU A 337 -74.46 -13.79 -3.77
CA GLU A 337 -74.43 -12.41 -3.31
C GLU A 337 -73.02 -12.04 -2.88
#